data_8387e3e81bb86259fbfc2cde887fcf6d
#
_entry.id   8387e3e81bb86259fbfc2cde887fcf6d
#
_cell.length_a   1.000
_cell.length_b   1.000
_cell.length_c   1.000
_cell.angle_alpha   90.00
_cell.angle_beta   90.00
_cell.angle_gamma   90.00
#
_symmetry.space_group_name_H-M   'P 1'
#
loop_
_entity.id
_entity.type
_entity.pdbx_description
1 polymer ?
#
loop_
_entity_poly.entity_id
_entity_poly.type
_entity_poly.pdbx_seq_one_letter_code
_entity_poly.pdbx_strand_id
1 'polypeptide(L)'
;TGIDYHRLERGIAHYYTEQKSFDTAGDAAALMRKYGVARRVVNTAELLKIEPALSQFADHIVGGTYTASDESGDARVFTQSLARRCADGGVNFLYNHDVLRLEAIGNAIESVAVCARPSSANGTKDAKLTHLKADAVVVACGSYSAPLLRSVGIDLPIYPGKGYSATFKLLKPERAPFVSTIDDEVKCAISRLGNELRVAGTIEVGSYDLSLDTPLAKARCRMLAQRIEKVFPGVCDTRLEEEGGQPNFWTGLRPATPTNIPYIGKTKIDRLWVNAGHGTLGWTHGAGSGKAMAELISGEAPAMTFDFYGYQPGRRQTGLSAA
;
A
#
# COMPACT_ATOMS: atom_id res chain seq x y z
N THR A 1 -3.12 -19.08 -3.68
CA THR A 1 -4.50 -18.61 -3.93
C THR A 1 -4.98 -18.88 -5.36
N GLY A 2 -4.08 -19.04 -6.35
CA GLY A 2 -4.41 -19.16 -7.78
C GLY A 2 -5.09 -17.90 -8.36
N ILE A 3 -4.86 -16.72 -7.76
CA ILE A 3 -5.31 -15.43 -8.29
C ILE A 3 -4.27 -14.97 -9.30
N ASP A 4 -4.72 -14.65 -10.52
CA ASP A 4 -3.92 -13.92 -11.49
C ASP A 4 -4.08 -12.41 -11.25
N TYR A 5 -2.95 -11.71 -11.08
CA TYR A 5 -2.89 -10.27 -10.80
C TYR A 5 -1.71 -9.60 -11.50
N HIS A 6 -1.39 -10.06 -12.71
CA HIS A 6 -0.21 -9.61 -13.47
C HIS A 6 1.11 -9.79 -12.72
N ARG A 7 1.21 -10.90 -11.97
CA ARG A 7 2.38 -11.22 -11.17
C ARG A 7 3.63 -11.40 -12.03
N LEU A 8 4.71 -10.73 -11.62
CA LEU A 8 6.04 -10.90 -12.21
C LEU A 8 7.03 -11.31 -11.12
N GLU A 9 7.54 -12.54 -11.22
CA GLU A 9 8.57 -13.11 -10.36
C GLU A 9 9.96 -12.85 -10.95
N ARG A 10 10.32 -11.57 -11.08
CA ARG A 10 11.56 -11.14 -11.74
C ARG A 10 12.45 -10.28 -10.83
N GLY A 11 12.15 -10.29 -9.54
CA GLY A 11 12.84 -9.44 -8.58
C GLY A 11 12.44 -7.98 -8.68
N ILE A 12 13.06 -7.17 -7.81
CA ILE A 12 12.96 -5.71 -7.82
C ILE A 12 14.37 -5.13 -7.86
N ALA A 13 14.58 -4.18 -8.77
CA ALA A 13 15.84 -3.46 -8.92
C ALA A 13 15.68 -2.01 -8.46
N HIS A 14 16.57 -1.54 -7.59
CA HIS A 14 16.73 -0.12 -7.31
C HIS A 14 17.84 0.44 -8.19
N TYR A 15 17.68 1.62 -8.74
CA TYR A 15 18.76 2.36 -9.38
C TYR A 15 18.97 3.70 -8.70
N TYR A 16 20.22 4.12 -8.68
CA TYR A 16 20.70 5.34 -8.06
C TYR A 16 21.32 6.24 -9.14
N THR A 17 20.99 7.54 -9.08
CA THR A 17 21.56 8.55 -9.98
C THR A 17 22.56 9.48 -9.26
N GLU A 18 22.65 9.39 -7.92
CA GLU A 18 23.58 10.12 -7.11
C GLU A 18 24.54 9.17 -6.38
N GLN A 19 25.86 9.42 -6.50
CA GLN A 19 26.90 8.58 -5.87
C GLN A 19 26.72 8.51 -4.36
N LYS A 20 26.40 9.63 -3.70
CA LYS A 20 26.21 9.70 -2.24
C LYS A 20 25.12 8.74 -1.76
N SER A 21 24.00 8.65 -2.46
CA SER A 21 22.91 7.72 -2.13
C SER A 21 23.33 6.27 -2.38
N PHE A 22 24.07 6.01 -3.47
CA PHE A 22 24.56 4.69 -3.80
C PHE A 22 25.60 4.18 -2.79
N ASP A 23 26.48 5.03 -2.27
CA ASP A 23 27.50 4.66 -1.28
C ASP A 23 26.89 4.02 -0.01
N THR A 24 25.68 4.41 0.37
CA THR A 24 24.96 3.86 1.54
C THR A 24 24.18 2.57 1.24
N ALA A 25 24.02 2.21 -0.04
CA ALA A 25 23.24 1.05 -0.45
C ALA A 25 23.82 -0.29 0.05
N GLY A 26 25.14 -0.34 0.23
CA GLY A 26 25.85 -1.51 0.77
C GLY A 26 25.42 -1.89 2.19
N ASP A 27 25.34 -0.90 3.07
CA ASP A 27 24.96 -1.09 4.48
C ASP A 27 23.50 -1.52 4.58
N ALA A 28 22.60 -0.88 3.81
CA ALA A 28 21.21 -1.27 3.74
C ALA A 28 21.04 -2.71 3.23
N ALA A 29 21.75 -3.09 2.19
CA ALA A 29 21.73 -4.46 1.68
C ALA A 29 22.30 -5.48 2.68
N ALA A 30 23.35 -5.12 3.42
CA ALA A 30 23.93 -5.97 4.47
C ALA A 30 22.93 -6.19 5.62
N LEU A 31 22.24 -5.14 6.05
CA LEU A 31 21.20 -5.23 7.06
C LEU A 31 20.06 -6.16 6.60
N MET A 32 19.58 -6.00 5.37
CA MET A 32 18.50 -6.84 4.83
C MET A 32 18.89 -8.32 4.75
N ARG A 33 20.14 -8.62 4.38
CA ARG A 33 20.65 -10.00 4.37
C ARG A 33 20.65 -10.66 5.75
N LYS A 34 20.90 -9.90 6.81
CA LYS A 34 20.78 -10.38 8.20
C LYS A 34 19.38 -10.94 8.53
N TYR A 35 18.36 -10.40 7.86
CA TYR A 35 16.96 -10.82 8.03
C TYR A 35 16.44 -11.73 6.90
N GLY A 36 17.35 -12.35 6.14
CA GLY A 36 17.00 -13.34 5.12
C GLY A 36 16.63 -12.77 3.75
N VAL A 37 16.73 -11.46 3.54
CA VAL A 37 16.48 -10.84 2.24
C VAL A 37 17.77 -10.77 1.43
N ALA A 38 17.86 -11.54 0.33
CA ALA A 38 19.06 -11.68 -0.48
C ALA A 38 19.31 -10.49 -1.42
N ARG A 39 19.26 -9.26 -0.87
CA ARG A 39 19.57 -8.04 -1.62
C ARG A 39 21.06 -7.93 -1.87
N ARG A 40 21.46 -7.66 -3.11
CA ARG A 40 22.83 -7.44 -3.51
C ARG A 40 23.02 -6.07 -4.15
N VAL A 41 24.19 -5.48 -3.95
CA VAL A 41 24.61 -4.28 -4.68
C VAL A 41 25.11 -4.71 -6.06
N VAL A 42 24.79 -3.96 -7.07
CA VAL A 42 25.15 -4.20 -8.47
C VAL A 42 25.69 -2.92 -9.10
N ASN A 43 26.68 -3.04 -9.98
CA ASN A 43 27.12 -1.91 -10.79
C ASN A 43 26.15 -1.66 -11.97
N THR A 44 26.34 -0.56 -12.71
CA THR A 44 25.47 -0.19 -13.82
C THR A 44 25.42 -1.28 -14.90
N ALA A 45 26.56 -1.90 -15.25
CA ALA A 45 26.62 -2.94 -16.28
C ALA A 45 25.82 -4.20 -15.89
N GLU A 46 25.88 -4.60 -14.61
CA GLU A 46 25.08 -5.70 -14.08
C GLU A 46 23.60 -5.34 -14.04
N LEU A 47 23.28 -4.12 -13.61
CA LEU A 47 21.88 -3.64 -13.59
C LEU A 47 21.25 -3.66 -14.98
N LEU A 48 21.96 -3.24 -16.02
CA LEU A 48 21.50 -3.29 -17.41
C LEU A 48 21.34 -4.71 -17.97
N LYS A 49 22.07 -5.69 -17.42
CA LYS A 49 21.81 -7.11 -17.73
C LYS A 49 20.55 -7.64 -17.05
N ILE A 50 20.22 -7.13 -15.85
CA ILE A 50 19.01 -7.48 -15.12
C ILE A 50 17.78 -6.85 -15.77
N GLU A 51 17.85 -5.55 -16.09
CA GLU A 51 16.77 -4.80 -16.77
C GLU A 51 17.33 -3.98 -17.93
N PRO A 52 17.33 -4.56 -19.15
CA PRO A 52 17.87 -3.90 -20.36
C PRO A 52 17.10 -2.64 -20.76
N ALA A 53 15.83 -2.48 -20.38
CA ALA A 53 15.06 -1.28 -20.70
C ALA A 53 15.65 0.01 -20.12
N LEU A 54 16.49 -0.09 -19.07
CA LEU A 54 17.22 1.04 -18.49
C LEU A 54 18.38 1.55 -19.36
N SER A 55 18.73 0.88 -20.46
CA SER A 55 19.92 1.22 -21.27
C SER A 55 19.89 2.64 -21.82
N GLN A 56 18.72 3.21 -22.14
CA GLN A 56 18.64 4.60 -22.62
C GLN A 56 18.82 5.64 -21.50
N PHE A 57 18.79 5.22 -20.27
CA PHE A 57 19.02 6.05 -19.09
C PHE A 57 20.35 5.74 -18.39
N ALA A 58 21.16 4.84 -18.95
CA ALA A 58 22.39 4.29 -18.36
C ALA A 58 23.39 5.34 -17.91
N ASP A 59 23.60 6.40 -18.69
CA ASP A 59 24.56 7.48 -18.42
C ASP A 59 24.23 8.27 -17.13
N HIS A 60 23.00 8.14 -16.64
CA HIS A 60 22.58 8.75 -15.38
C HIS A 60 22.67 7.81 -14.19
N ILE A 61 22.95 6.52 -14.39
CA ILE A 61 22.92 5.50 -13.34
C ILE A 61 24.34 5.26 -12.83
N VAL A 62 24.57 5.47 -11.54
CA VAL A 62 25.85 5.20 -10.87
C VAL A 62 25.94 3.76 -10.34
N GLY A 63 24.80 3.08 -10.16
CA GLY A 63 24.71 1.71 -9.69
C GLY A 63 23.31 1.37 -9.20
N GLY A 64 23.17 0.20 -8.58
CA GLY A 64 21.87 -0.27 -8.12
C GLY A 64 21.94 -1.30 -7.01
N THR A 65 20.75 -1.72 -6.55
CA THR A 65 20.58 -2.95 -5.77
C THR A 65 19.52 -3.82 -6.41
N TYR A 66 19.62 -5.13 -6.22
CA TYR A 66 18.68 -6.10 -6.79
C TYR A 66 18.34 -7.19 -5.77
N THR A 67 17.06 -7.50 -5.68
CA THR A 67 16.53 -8.59 -4.87
C THR A 67 15.76 -9.55 -5.77
N ALA A 68 16.36 -10.67 -6.12
CA ALA A 68 15.80 -11.61 -7.09
C ALA A 68 14.53 -12.33 -6.61
N SER A 69 14.36 -12.48 -5.29
CA SER A 69 13.19 -13.13 -4.68
C SER A 69 11.96 -12.22 -4.56
N ASP A 70 12.12 -10.92 -4.85
CA ASP A 70 11.00 -10.00 -4.82
C ASP A 70 10.12 -10.19 -6.06
N GLU A 71 8.86 -9.84 -5.93
CA GLU A 71 7.89 -9.94 -6.99
C GLU A 71 7.00 -8.69 -7.04
N SER A 72 6.39 -8.44 -8.18
CA SER A 72 5.44 -7.36 -8.38
C SER A 72 4.11 -7.87 -8.92
N GLY A 73 3.07 -7.05 -8.81
CA GLY A 73 1.75 -7.37 -9.31
C GLY A 73 0.74 -6.26 -9.06
N ASP A 74 -0.44 -6.42 -9.63
CA ASP A 74 -1.52 -5.45 -9.51
C ASP A 74 -2.30 -5.68 -8.21
N ALA A 75 -2.08 -4.80 -7.23
CA ALA A 75 -2.74 -4.85 -5.93
C ALA A 75 -4.27 -4.69 -6.04
N ARG A 76 -4.77 -3.91 -7.01
CA ARG A 76 -6.21 -3.72 -7.22
C ARG A 76 -6.85 -5.00 -7.74
N VAL A 77 -6.27 -5.60 -8.79
CA VAL A 77 -6.74 -6.86 -9.36
C VAL A 77 -6.70 -7.97 -8.32
N PHE A 78 -5.62 -8.06 -7.54
CA PHE A 78 -5.50 -9.02 -6.45
C PHE A 78 -6.61 -8.85 -5.41
N THR A 79 -6.80 -7.62 -4.91
CA THR A 79 -7.79 -7.32 -3.86
C THR A 79 -9.22 -7.61 -4.32
N GLN A 80 -9.56 -7.23 -5.55
CA GLN A 80 -10.89 -7.51 -6.13
C GLN A 80 -11.12 -9.02 -6.32
N SER A 81 -10.11 -9.75 -6.75
CA SER A 81 -10.21 -11.20 -6.93
C SER A 81 -10.26 -11.95 -5.61
N LEU A 82 -9.53 -11.47 -4.59
CA LEU A 82 -9.60 -12.00 -3.23
C LEU A 82 -10.99 -11.76 -2.63
N ALA A 83 -11.56 -10.56 -2.79
CA ALA A 83 -12.90 -10.25 -2.31
C ALA A 83 -13.95 -11.18 -2.93
N ARG A 84 -13.87 -11.43 -4.24
CA ARG A 84 -14.76 -12.41 -4.92
C ARG A 84 -14.64 -13.79 -4.31
N ARG A 85 -13.42 -14.30 -4.11
CA ARG A 85 -13.20 -15.61 -3.45
C ARG A 85 -13.73 -15.67 -2.03
N CYS A 86 -13.59 -14.58 -1.27
CA CYS A 86 -14.16 -14.51 0.08
C CYS A 86 -15.69 -14.54 0.01
N ALA A 87 -16.30 -13.84 -0.94
CA ALA A 87 -17.76 -13.86 -1.14
C ALA A 87 -18.26 -15.27 -1.53
N ASP A 88 -17.55 -15.96 -2.42
CA ASP A 88 -17.83 -17.36 -2.79
C ASP A 88 -17.70 -18.30 -1.59
N GLY A 89 -16.85 -17.96 -0.62
CA GLY A 89 -16.68 -18.66 0.66
C GLY A 89 -17.67 -18.24 1.75
N GLY A 90 -18.67 -17.40 1.43
CA GLY A 90 -19.73 -17.00 2.36
C GLY A 90 -19.48 -15.69 3.11
N VAL A 91 -18.46 -14.92 2.77
CA VAL A 91 -18.23 -13.60 3.37
C VAL A 91 -19.19 -12.57 2.75
N ASN A 92 -19.94 -11.87 3.58
CA ASN A 92 -20.84 -10.81 3.15
C ASN A 92 -20.09 -9.48 3.02
N PHE A 93 -20.20 -8.83 1.87
CA PHE A 93 -19.61 -7.51 1.60
C PHE A 93 -20.70 -6.45 1.53
N LEU A 94 -20.57 -5.41 2.35
CA LEU A 94 -21.42 -4.23 2.32
C LEU A 94 -20.71 -3.10 1.59
N TYR A 95 -20.71 -3.13 0.27
CA TYR A 95 -20.15 -2.05 -0.54
C TYR A 95 -21.05 -0.80 -0.50
N ASN A 96 -20.48 0.36 -0.80
CA ASN A 96 -21.19 1.64 -0.79
C ASN A 96 -21.83 1.97 0.57
N HIS A 97 -21.19 1.57 1.66
CA HIS A 97 -21.56 1.95 3.02
C HIS A 97 -20.45 2.76 3.67
N ASP A 98 -20.83 3.80 4.37
CA ASP A 98 -19.93 4.52 5.27
C ASP A 98 -20.01 3.93 6.67
N VAL A 99 -18.87 3.62 7.26
CA VAL A 99 -18.75 3.28 8.68
C VAL A 99 -18.61 4.59 9.44
N LEU A 100 -19.64 4.96 10.20
CA LEU A 100 -19.72 6.26 10.84
C LEU A 100 -19.00 6.29 12.18
N ARG A 101 -19.22 5.26 13.02
CA ARG A 101 -18.60 5.13 14.34
C ARG A 101 -18.68 3.71 14.86
N LEU A 102 -17.83 3.42 15.80
CA LEU A 102 -17.91 2.26 16.68
C LEU A 102 -18.74 2.64 17.91
N GLU A 103 -19.47 1.70 18.46
CA GLU A 103 -20.31 1.90 19.65
C GLU A 103 -19.92 0.87 20.70
N ALA A 104 -19.54 1.35 21.89
CA ALA A 104 -19.13 0.50 23.00
C ALA A 104 -20.04 0.71 24.22
N ILE A 105 -20.32 -0.37 24.94
CA ILE A 105 -21.00 -0.34 26.26
C ILE A 105 -20.01 -0.86 27.30
N GLY A 106 -19.70 -0.02 28.29
CA GLY A 106 -18.63 -0.32 29.22
C GLY A 106 -17.30 -0.44 28.49
N ASN A 107 -16.61 -1.57 28.62
CA ASN A 107 -15.34 -1.86 27.96
C ASN A 107 -15.46 -2.86 26.82
N ALA A 108 -16.62 -3.02 26.19
CA ALA A 108 -16.82 -3.96 25.08
C ALA A 108 -17.49 -3.29 23.89
N ILE A 109 -17.08 -3.69 22.66
CA ILE A 109 -17.76 -3.23 21.46
C ILE A 109 -19.18 -3.82 21.42
N GLU A 110 -20.17 -2.98 21.14
CA GLU A 110 -21.59 -3.38 21.03
C GLU A 110 -22.04 -3.46 19.59
N SER A 111 -21.70 -2.46 18.79
CA SER A 111 -22.11 -2.39 17.39
C SER A 111 -21.21 -1.48 16.56
N VAL A 112 -21.38 -1.58 15.26
CA VAL A 112 -20.78 -0.68 14.25
C VAL A 112 -21.91 0.05 13.55
N ALA A 113 -21.95 1.38 13.67
CA ALA A 113 -22.93 2.20 12.99
C ALA A 113 -22.51 2.46 11.54
N VAL A 114 -23.35 2.02 10.59
CA VAL A 114 -23.11 2.13 9.16
C VAL A 114 -24.27 2.82 8.46
N CYS A 115 -23.98 3.45 7.33
CA CYS A 115 -24.95 4.15 6.53
C CYS A 115 -24.70 3.86 5.04
N ALA A 116 -25.73 3.47 4.30
CA ALA A 116 -25.60 3.30 2.86
C ALA A 116 -25.40 4.65 2.17
N ARG A 117 -24.46 4.73 1.23
CA ARG A 117 -24.28 5.91 0.39
C ARG A 117 -25.42 5.99 -0.62
N PRO A 118 -26.01 7.18 -0.85
CA PRO A 118 -26.99 7.35 -1.91
C PRO A 118 -26.41 6.91 -3.26
N SER A 119 -27.21 6.22 -4.05
CA SER A 119 -26.81 5.73 -5.39
C SER A 119 -26.70 6.84 -6.44
N SER A 120 -27.16 8.05 -6.15
CA SER A 120 -27.06 9.22 -7.03
C SER A 120 -26.78 10.50 -6.21
N ALA A 121 -26.14 11.49 -6.84
CA ALA A 121 -25.86 12.79 -6.24
C ALA A 121 -27.11 13.56 -5.78
N ASN A 122 -28.29 13.20 -6.30
CA ASN A 122 -29.61 13.75 -5.97
C ASN A 122 -30.45 12.82 -5.06
N GLY A 123 -29.84 11.74 -4.54
CA GLY A 123 -30.53 10.82 -3.62
C GLY A 123 -30.91 11.51 -2.32
N THR A 124 -32.13 11.24 -1.85
CA THR A 124 -32.68 11.79 -0.60
C THR A 124 -31.75 11.54 0.59
N LYS A 125 -31.66 12.53 1.49
CA LYS A 125 -30.83 12.52 2.70
C LYS A 125 -31.25 11.48 3.77
N ASP A 126 -32.17 10.61 3.49
CA ASP A 126 -32.68 9.59 4.41
C ASP A 126 -31.90 8.27 4.32
N ALA A 127 -30.57 8.36 4.31
CA ALA A 127 -29.73 7.18 4.40
C ALA A 127 -29.92 6.52 5.78
N LYS A 128 -30.62 5.37 5.81
CA LYS A 128 -30.97 4.66 7.04
C LYS A 128 -29.70 4.24 7.80
N LEU A 129 -29.57 4.75 9.01
CA LEU A 129 -28.56 4.29 9.95
C LEU A 129 -28.84 2.83 10.34
N THR A 130 -27.83 1.97 10.23
CA THR A 130 -27.92 0.56 10.62
C THR A 130 -26.84 0.26 11.64
N HIS A 131 -27.18 -0.52 12.65
CA HIS A 131 -26.26 -0.96 13.70
C HIS A 131 -25.95 -2.45 13.49
N LEU A 132 -24.72 -2.74 13.12
CA LEU A 132 -24.25 -4.10 12.89
C LEU A 132 -23.62 -4.65 14.17
N LYS A 133 -24.10 -5.81 14.63
CA LYS A 133 -23.54 -6.53 15.77
C LYS A 133 -22.67 -7.68 15.29
N ALA A 134 -21.58 -7.95 15.99
CA ALA A 134 -20.66 -9.06 15.72
C ALA A 134 -19.98 -9.52 17.02
N ASP A 135 -19.48 -10.75 17.02
CA ASP A 135 -18.71 -11.32 18.13
C ASP A 135 -17.33 -10.67 18.25
N ALA A 136 -16.77 -10.19 17.14
CA ALA A 136 -15.53 -9.41 17.09
C ALA A 136 -15.58 -8.40 15.94
N VAL A 137 -14.93 -7.25 16.13
CA VAL A 137 -14.80 -6.19 15.13
C VAL A 137 -13.32 -5.94 14.87
N VAL A 138 -12.93 -5.93 13.59
CA VAL A 138 -11.58 -5.58 13.15
C VAL A 138 -11.61 -4.26 12.40
N VAL A 139 -10.88 -3.26 12.90
CA VAL A 139 -10.68 -2.00 12.18
C VAL A 139 -9.46 -2.13 11.26
N ALA A 140 -9.72 -2.21 9.96
CA ALA A 140 -8.71 -2.36 8.91
C ALA A 140 -8.87 -1.29 7.81
N CYS A 141 -9.20 -0.05 8.21
CA CYS A 141 -9.61 1.04 7.32
C CYS A 141 -8.42 1.94 6.86
N GLY A 142 -7.18 1.43 6.92
CA GLY A 142 -5.99 2.19 6.55
C GLY A 142 -5.89 3.52 7.31
N SER A 143 -5.74 4.64 6.61
CA SER A 143 -5.66 5.98 7.23
C SER A 143 -6.93 6.39 7.95
N TYR A 144 -8.09 5.83 7.58
CA TYR A 144 -9.37 6.11 8.25
C TYR A 144 -9.56 5.34 9.56
N SER A 145 -8.64 4.45 9.91
CA SER A 145 -8.70 3.69 11.18
C SER A 145 -8.59 4.60 12.41
N ALA A 146 -7.69 5.59 12.38
CA ALA A 146 -7.50 6.50 13.52
C ALA A 146 -8.76 7.32 13.84
N PRO A 147 -9.40 8.06 12.90
CA PRO A 147 -10.63 8.78 13.20
C PRO A 147 -11.77 7.85 13.64
N LEU A 148 -11.86 6.64 13.11
CA LEU A 148 -12.88 5.68 13.51
C LEU A 148 -12.66 5.18 14.95
N LEU A 149 -11.45 4.85 15.33
CA LEU A 149 -11.09 4.38 16.68
C LEU A 149 -11.29 5.44 17.77
N ARG A 150 -11.17 6.74 17.43
CA ARG A 150 -11.46 7.83 18.37
C ARG A 150 -12.90 7.82 18.87
N SER A 151 -13.85 7.27 18.11
CA SER A 151 -15.25 7.16 18.55
C SER A 151 -15.43 6.31 19.82
N VAL A 152 -14.43 5.47 20.16
CA VAL A 152 -14.40 4.65 21.38
C VAL A 152 -13.20 4.97 22.27
N GLY A 153 -12.61 6.17 22.12
CA GLY A 153 -11.54 6.65 22.99
C GLY A 153 -10.18 5.98 22.78
N ILE A 154 -9.93 5.47 21.56
CA ILE A 154 -8.62 4.95 21.15
C ILE A 154 -8.00 5.95 20.18
N ASP A 155 -6.85 6.51 20.54
CA ASP A 155 -6.09 7.39 19.68
C ASP A 155 -4.80 6.69 19.23
N LEU A 156 -4.74 6.33 17.94
CA LEU A 156 -3.56 5.75 17.31
C LEU A 156 -2.95 6.77 16.35
N PRO A 157 -1.64 7.01 16.40
CA PRO A 157 -0.96 7.94 15.51
C PRO A 157 -0.81 7.32 14.11
N ILE A 158 -1.89 7.28 13.36
CA ILE A 158 -1.94 6.90 11.95
C ILE A 158 -2.31 8.15 11.15
N TYR A 159 -1.39 8.56 10.27
CA TYR A 159 -1.52 9.79 9.49
C TYR A 159 -1.71 9.51 8.00
N PRO A 160 -2.56 10.27 7.30
CA PRO A 160 -2.73 10.11 5.86
C PRO A 160 -1.52 10.64 5.11
N GLY A 161 -0.83 9.78 4.40
CA GLY A 161 0.22 10.13 3.46
C GLY A 161 -0.28 9.99 2.03
N LYS A 162 -0.76 11.10 1.41
CA LYS A 162 -1.29 11.09 0.06
C LYS A 162 -0.20 10.77 -0.94
N GLY A 163 -0.36 9.66 -1.65
CA GLY A 163 0.52 9.23 -2.72
C GLY A 163 -0.14 9.35 -4.07
N TYR A 164 0.68 9.41 -5.10
CA TYR A 164 0.24 9.58 -6.48
C TYR A 164 0.73 8.43 -7.34
N SER A 165 -0.04 8.08 -8.35
CA SER A 165 0.42 7.18 -9.40
C SER A 165 -0.15 7.60 -10.75
N ALA A 166 0.59 7.25 -11.79
CA ALA A 166 0.17 7.38 -13.17
C ALA A 166 0.32 6.01 -13.86
N THR A 167 -0.66 5.64 -14.65
CA THR A 167 -0.64 4.41 -15.45
C THR A 167 -0.79 4.80 -16.91
N PHE A 168 0.13 4.32 -17.74
CA PHE A 168 0.24 4.65 -19.14
C PHE A 168 0.15 3.40 -20.00
N LYS A 169 -0.55 3.47 -21.12
CA LYS A 169 -0.59 2.41 -22.11
C LYS A 169 0.79 2.26 -22.77
N LEU A 170 1.26 1.04 -22.90
CA LEU A 170 2.48 0.73 -23.63
C LEU A 170 2.27 0.93 -25.13
N LEU A 171 3.16 1.71 -25.75
CA LEU A 171 3.28 1.89 -27.21
C LEU A 171 4.27 0.88 -27.79
N LYS A 172 5.31 0.54 -27.03
CA LYS A 172 6.39 -0.39 -27.41
C LYS A 172 6.59 -1.43 -26.30
N PRO A 173 5.70 -2.44 -26.21
CA PRO A 173 5.74 -3.43 -25.12
C PRO A 173 7.06 -4.22 -25.07
N GLU A 174 7.75 -4.39 -26.19
CA GLU A 174 9.04 -5.08 -26.28
C GLU A 174 10.21 -4.30 -25.68
N ARG A 175 10.03 -2.98 -25.49
CA ARG A 175 11.01 -2.07 -24.87
C ARG A 175 10.68 -1.70 -23.44
N ALA A 176 9.53 -2.15 -22.95
CA ALA A 176 9.08 -1.87 -21.59
C ALA A 176 9.83 -2.73 -20.57
N PRO A 177 10.07 -2.23 -19.35
CA PRO A 177 10.73 -3.01 -18.33
C PRO A 177 9.89 -4.22 -17.90
N PHE A 178 10.58 -5.34 -17.62
CA PHE A 178 9.99 -6.53 -17.04
C PHE A 178 10.31 -6.68 -15.54
N VAL A 179 11.44 -6.14 -15.09
CA VAL A 179 11.80 -6.06 -13.69
C VAL A 179 11.20 -4.77 -13.13
N SER A 180 10.46 -4.85 -12.04
CA SER A 180 10.01 -3.63 -11.36
C SER A 180 11.20 -2.85 -10.85
N THR A 181 11.22 -1.56 -11.10
CA THR A 181 12.32 -0.69 -10.71
C THR A 181 11.89 0.34 -9.68
N ILE A 182 12.80 0.66 -8.77
CA ILE A 182 12.66 1.77 -7.83
C ILE A 182 13.70 2.82 -8.20
N ASP A 183 13.22 4.00 -8.50
CA ASP A 183 14.04 5.20 -8.62
C ASP A 183 14.32 5.72 -7.21
N ASP A 184 15.53 5.56 -6.76
CA ASP A 184 15.85 5.83 -5.35
C ASP A 184 15.98 7.33 -5.04
N GLU A 185 16.24 8.17 -6.05
CA GLU A 185 16.33 9.63 -5.88
C GLU A 185 14.96 10.29 -5.76
N VAL A 186 14.05 9.98 -6.70
CA VAL A 186 12.70 10.57 -6.69
C VAL A 186 11.67 9.74 -5.94
N LYS A 187 12.09 8.60 -5.39
CA LYS A 187 11.25 7.66 -4.59
C LYS A 187 9.99 7.21 -5.35
N CYS A 188 10.20 6.81 -6.60
CA CYS A 188 9.14 6.29 -7.46
C CYS A 188 9.37 4.80 -7.78
N ALA A 189 8.32 4.02 -7.64
CA ALA A 189 8.26 2.63 -8.10
C ALA A 189 7.65 2.58 -9.50
N ILE A 190 8.30 1.86 -10.41
CA ILE A 190 7.87 1.69 -11.79
C ILE A 190 7.66 0.20 -12.03
N SER A 191 6.45 -0.20 -12.42
CA SER A 191 6.08 -1.59 -12.60
C SER A 191 5.22 -1.79 -13.84
N ARG A 192 5.51 -2.86 -14.56
CA ARG A 192 4.67 -3.29 -15.68
C ARG A 192 3.47 -4.08 -15.15
N LEU A 193 2.27 -3.73 -15.59
CA LEU A 193 1.01 -4.36 -15.24
C LEU A 193 0.30 -4.78 -16.56
N GLY A 194 0.60 -5.99 -17.03
CA GLY A 194 0.11 -6.46 -18.32
C GLY A 194 0.62 -5.59 -19.48
N ASN A 195 -0.28 -4.88 -20.15
CA ASN A 195 0.03 -3.97 -21.27
C ASN A 195 0.10 -2.49 -20.86
N GLU A 196 0.33 -2.23 -19.59
CA GLU A 196 0.45 -0.89 -19.02
C GLU A 196 1.74 -0.77 -18.21
N LEU A 197 2.25 0.45 -18.09
CA LEU A 197 3.34 0.80 -17.20
C LEU A 197 2.83 1.77 -16.15
N ARG A 198 2.99 1.40 -14.89
CA ARG A 198 2.59 2.23 -13.75
C ARG A 198 3.81 2.80 -13.04
N VAL A 199 3.78 4.09 -12.81
CA VAL A 199 4.70 4.77 -11.89
C VAL A 199 3.91 5.27 -10.67
N ALA A 200 4.44 5.00 -9.49
CA ALA A 200 3.84 5.43 -8.23
C ALA A 200 4.90 5.99 -7.31
N GLY A 201 4.65 7.14 -6.73
CA GLY A 201 5.65 7.76 -5.86
C GLY A 201 5.13 8.99 -5.14
N THR A 202 6.06 9.72 -4.59
CA THR A 202 5.87 10.93 -3.81
C THR A 202 4.93 10.75 -2.61
N ILE A 203 4.98 11.67 -1.68
CA ILE A 203 4.09 11.72 -0.52
C ILE A 203 3.76 13.16 -0.19
N GLU A 204 2.51 13.40 0.15
CA GLU A 204 2.02 14.66 0.69
C GLU A 204 1.35 14.36 2.03
N VAL A 205 1.80 14.99 3.08
CA VAL A 205 1.28 14.79 4.43
C VAL A 205 0.35 15.94 4.77
N GLY A 206 -0.82 15.67 5.34
CA GLY A 206 -1.63 16.73 5.89
C GLY A 206 -3.14 16.59 5.77
N SER A 207 -3.71 15.91 4.78
CA SER A 207 -5.16 15.88 4.65
C SER A 207 -5.71 14.55 4.13
N TYR A 208 -7.04 14.38 4.29
CA TYR A 208 -7.79 13.27 3.69
C TYR A 208 -8.33 13.62 2.29
N ASP A 209 -7.96 14.79 1.75
CA ASP A 209 -8.38 15.18 0.40
C ASP A 209 -7.70 14.34 -0.67
N LEU A 210 -8.50 13.65 -1.46
CA LEU A 210 -8.06 12.81 -2.58
C LEU A 210 -8.18 13.52 -3.94
N SER A 211 -8.49 14.83 -3.96
CA SER A 211 -8.61 15.59 -5.20
C SER A 211 -7.30 15.59 -5.99
N LEU A 212 -7.41 15.41 -7.30
CA LEU A 212 -6.32 15.57 -8.28
C LEU A 212 -6.32 16.99 -8.89
N ASP A 213 -7.31 17.83 -8.58
CA ASP A 213 -7.50 19.15 -9.21
C ASP A 213 -6.67 20.25 -8.58
N THR A 214 -5.98 20.01 -7.48
CA THR A 214 -5.11 21.03 -6.86
C THR A 214 -3.86 21.27 -7.71
N PRO A 215 -3.29 22.48 -7.70
CA PRO A 215 -2.05 22.79 -8.43
C PRO A 215 -0.89 21.84 -8.06
N LEU A 216 -0.77 21.47 -6.78
CA LEU A 216 0.25 20.54 -6.31
C LEU A 216 0.02 19.13 -6.87
N ALA A 217 -1.21 18.62 -6.87
CA ALA A 217 -1.55 17.32 -7.42
C ALA A 217 -1.23 17.25 -8.92
N LYS A 218 -1.63 18.29 -9.68
CA LYS A 218 -1.32 18.40 -11.12
C LYS A 218 0.19 18.44 -11.37
N ALA A 219 0.95 19.16 -10.57
CA ALA A 219 2.41 19.19 -10.67
C ALA A 219 3.04 17.83 -10.42
N ARG A 220 2.57 17.07 -9.41
CA ARG A 220 3.04 15.72 -9.11
C ARG A 220 2.68 14.72 -10.22
N CYS A 221 1.47 14.78 -10.76
CA CYS A 221 1.06 13.96 -11.90
C CYS A 221 1.94 14.21 -13.13
N ARG A 222 2.19 15.49 -13.44
CA ARG A 222 3.10 15.88 -14.54
C ARG A 222 4.52 15.37 -14.32
N MET A 223 5.03 15.48 -13.10
CA MET A 223 6.37 14.97 -12.76
C MET A 223 6.48 13.45 -12.97
N LEU A 224 5.46 12.67 -12.61
CA LEU A 224 5.45 11.22 -12.84
C LEU A 224 5.47 10.89 -14.33
N ALA A 225 4.70 11.59 -15.17
CA ALA A 225 4.71 11.43 -16.62
C ALA A 225 6.09 11.74 -17.22
N GLN A 226 6.66 12.89 -16.83
CA GLN A 226 8.00 13.31 -17.25
C GLN A 226 9.08 12.32 -16.83
N ARG A 227 8.94 11.70 -15.62
CA ARG A 227 9.92 10.73 -15.15
C ARG A 227 9.89 9.44 -15.99
N ILE A 228 8.71 8.95 -16.36
CA ILE A 228 8.60 7.80 -17.26
C ILE A 228 9.21 8.11 -18.62
N GLU A 229 8.90 9.26 -19.22
CA GLU A 229 9.47 9.63 -20.51
C GLU A 229 11.00 9.78 -20.47
N LYS A 230 11.53 10.30 -19.35
CA LYS A 230 12.98 10.43 -19.17
C LYS A 230 13.69 9.08 -19.02
N VAL A 231 13.11 8.13 -18.29
CA VAL A 231 13.75 6.82 -18.02
C VAL A 231 13.52 5.82 -19.16
N PHE A 232 12.32 5.83 -19.75
CA PHE A 232 11.88 4.90 -20.79
C PHE A 232 11.32 5.66 -22.00
N PRO A 233 12.13 6.43 -22.73
CA PRO A 233 11.65 7.35 -23.75
C PRO A 233 10.90 6.64 -24.89
N GLY A 234 9.68 7.16 -25.15
CA GLY A 234 8.79 6.65 -26.20
C GLY A 234 8.28 5.24 -26.01
N VAL A 235 8.36 4.67 -24.79
CA VAL A 235 7.82 3.34 -24.46
C VAL A 235 6.32 3.41 -24.18
N CYS A 236 5.86 4.52 -23.60
CA CYS A 236 4.47 4.77 -23.26
C CYS A 236 3.92 6.03 -23.92
N ASP A 237 2.59 6.16 -23.96
CA ASP A 237 1.95 7.45 -24.23
C ASP A 237 1.88 8.26 -22.91
N THR A 238 2.90 9.07 -22.69
CA THR A 238 3.04 9.91 -21.49
C THR A 238 2.44 11.29 -21.64
N ARG A 239 1.79 11.59 -22.79
CA ARG A 239 1.12 12.88 -23.01
C ARG A 239 0.02 13.11 -21.99
N LEU A 240 -0.11 14.34 -21.56
CA LEU A 240 -1.20 14.75 -20.67
C LEU A 240 -2.50 14.94 -21.46
N GLU A 241 -3.63 15.09 -20.77
CA GLU A 241 -4.93 15.27 -21.42
C GLU A 241 -4.96 16.51 -22.32
N GLU A 242 -4.36 17.62 -21.87
CA GLU A 242 -4.21 18.85 -22.66
C GLU A 242 -3.35 18.67 -23.93
N GLU A 243 -2.57 17.60 -23.99
CA GLU A 243 -1.73 17.21 -25.14
C GLU A 243 -2.37 16.09 -25.98
N GLY A 244 -3.60 15.69 -25.65
CA GLY A 244 -4.35 14.62 -26.30
C GLY A 244 -3.98 13.21 -25.85
N GLY A 245 -3.28 13.06 -24.74
CA GLY A 245 -3.03 11.80 -24.06
C GLY A 245 -4.19 11.35 -23.17
N GLN A 246 -4.11 10.12 -22.66
CA GLN A 246 -5.09 9.54 -21.76
C GLN A 246 -4.40 8.88 -20.55
N PRO A 247 -3.63 9.64 -19.75
CA PRO A 247 -2.98 9.08 -18.58
C PRO A 247 -4.03 8.74 -17.51
N ASN A 248 -3.90 7.59 -16.87
CA ASN A 248 -4.74 7.26 -15.71
C ASN A 248 -4.02 7.69 -14.43
N PHE A 249 -4.33 8.88 -13.95
CA PHE A 249 -3.84 9.38 -12.66
C PHE A 249 -4.72 8.90 -11.52
N TRP A 250 -4.07 8.53 -10.43
CA TRP A 250 -4.74 8.07 -9.22
C TRP A 250 -4.02 8.54 -7.97
N THR A 251 -4.76 8.71 -6.90
CA THR A 251 -4.24 9.07 -5.58
C THR A 251 -4.86 8.21 -4.49
N GLY A 252 -4.12 8.01 -3.40
CA GLY A 252 -4.58 7.27 -2.24
C GLY A 252 -3.76 7.62 -1.00
N LEU A 253 -4.32 7.28 0.17
CA LEU A 253 -3.73 7.63 1.47
C LEU A 253 -2.97 6.44 2.03
N ARG A 254 -1.66 6.57 2.15
CA ARG A 254 -0.82 5.62 2.90
C ARG A 254 -1.03 5.83 4.39
N PRO A 255 -1.36 4.79 5.16
CA PRO A 255 -1.55 4.91 6.61
C PRO A 255 -0.19 4.95 7.31
N ALA A 256 0.44 6.12 7.34
CA ALA A 256 1.75 6.29 7.93
C ALA A 256 1.70 6.29 9.46
N THR A 257 2.65 5.63 10.10
CA THR A 257 2.88 5.69 11.54
C THR A 257 4.25 6.32 11.83
N PRO A 258 4.46 6.92 13.01
CA PRO A 258 5.75 7.53 13.36
C PRO A 258 6.94 6.58 13.30
N THR A 259 6.72 5.30 13.54
CA THR A 259 7.75 4.25 13.60
C THR A 259 7.82 3.41 12.33
N ASN A 260 6.92 3.62 11.37
CA ASN A 260 6.68 2.73 10.22
C ASN A 260 6.26 1.30 10.59
N ILE A 261 5.89 1.05 11.85
CA ILE A 261 5.40 -0.24 12.34
C ILE A 261 3.87 -0.20 12.35
N PRO A 262 3.17 -1.19 11.76
CA PRO A 262 1.72 -1.25 11.78
C PRO A 262 1.18 -1.67 13.15
N TYR A 263 -0.04 -1.27 13.44
CA TYR A 263 -0.79 -1.73 14.60
C TYR A 263 -1.59 -2.97 14.21
N ILE A 264 -1.18 -4.14 14.71
CA ILE A 264 -1.83 -5.42 14.44
C ILE A 264 -2.09 -6.09 15.80
N GLY A 265 -3.36 -6.23 16.22
CA GLY A 265 -3.67 -6.91 17.48
C GLY A 265 -4.96 -6.47 18.15
N LYS A 266 -5.11 -6.84 19.44
CA LYS A 266 -6.29 -6.56 20.26
C LYS A 266 -6.18 -5.16 20.87
N THR A 267 -7.28 -4.39 20.89
CA THR A 267 -7.33 -3.10 21.58
C THR A 267 -7.67 -3.27 23.06
N LYS A 268 -7.68 -2.15 23.79
CA LYS A 268 -8.16 -2.11 25.20
C LYS A 268 -9.68 -2.35 25.33
N ILE A 269 -10.43 -2.16 24.24
CA ILE A 269 -11.87 -2.44 24.18
C ILE A 269 -12.06 -3.91 23.84
N ASP A 270 -12.84 -4.61 24.64
CA ASP A 270 -13.08 -6.04 24.40
C ASP A 270 -13.80 -6.29 23.09
N ARG A 271 -13.43 -7.37 22.39
CA ARG A 271 -13.91 -7.74 21.04
C ARG A 271 -13.57 -6.75 19.93
N LEU A 272 -12.68 -5.75 20.17
CA LEU A 272 -12.23 -4.80 19.17
C LEU A 272 -10.74 -5.01 18.84
N TRP A 273 -10.45 -5.20 17.58
CA TRP A 273 -9.12 -5.46 17.02
C TRP A 273 -8.74 -4.39 16.00
N VAL A 274 -7.46 -4.21 15.78
CA VAL A 274 -6.92 -3.28 14.77
C VAL A 274 -5.93 -3.99 13.87
N ASN A 275 -6.00 -3.71 12.56
CA ASN A 275 -5.01 -4.13 11.56
C ASN A 275 -4.81 -2.97 10.57
N ALA A 276 -3.95 -2.01 10.92
CA ALA A 276 -3.80 -0.76 10.18
C ALA A 276 -2.40 -0.15 10.40
N GLY A 277 -2.09 0.90 9.66
CA GLY A 277 -0.83 1.62 9.85
C GLY A 277 0.36 1.07 9.05
N HIS A 278 0.13 0.32 7.97
CA HIS A 278 1.17 -0.36 7.17
C HIS A 278 2.02 0.58 6.31
N GLY A 279 1.76 1.87 6.32
CA GLY A 279 2.55 2.87 5.59
C GLY A 279 2.69 2.57 4.11
N THR A 280 3.92 2.58 3.62
CA THR A 280 4.25 2.30 2.21
C THR A 280 4.42 0.80 1.91
N LEU A 281 4.44 -0.05 2.92
CA LEU A 281 4.73 -1.49 2.80
C LEU A 281 3.47 -2.37 2.92
N GLY A 282 2.27 -1.77 2.86
CA GLY A 282 1.02 -2.48 3.03
C GLY A 282 0.80 -3.63 2.05
N TRP A 283 1.25 -3.50 0.81
CA TRP A 283 1.21 -4.58 -0.17
C TRP A 283 2.07 -5.78 0.26
N THR A 284 3.30 -5.52 0.66
CA THR A 284 4.24 -6.55 1.14
C THR A 284 3.74 -7.24 2.41
N HIS A 285 3.16 -6.50 3.34
CA HIS A 285 2.73 -7.02 4.64
C HIS A 285 1.31 -7.61 4.64
N GLY A 286 0.48 -7.30 3.64
CA GLY A 286 -0.97 -7.53 3.67
C GLY A 286 -1.36 -8.97 3.96
N ALA A 287 -0.78 -9.95 3.26
CA ALA A 287 -1.09 -11.36 3.45
C ALA A 287 -0.64 -11.87 4.83
N GLY A 288 0.57 -11.49 5.26
CA GLY A 288 1.11 -11.88 6.57
C GLY A 288 0.31 -11.28 7.73
N SER A 289 -0.01 -9.99 7.67
CA SER A 289 -0.80 -9.33 8.73
C SER A 289 -2.23 -9.85 8.80
N GLY A 290 -2.83 -10.18 7.65
CA GLY A 290 -4.15 -10.80 7.60
C GLY A 290 -4.16 -12.18 8.25
N LYS A 291 -3.16 -13.02 7.96
CA LYS A 291 -3.00 -14.34 8.57
C LYS A 291 -2.79 -14.23 10.08
N ALA A 292 -1.87 -13.38 10.53
CA ALA A 292 -1.62 -13.17 11.95
C ALA A 292 -2.86 -12.65 12.69
N MET A 293 -3.66 -11.77 12.09
CA MET A 293 -4.91 -11.29 12.67
C MET A 293 -5.92 -12.43 12.82
N ALA A 294 -6.05 -13.31 11.84
CA ALA A 294 -6.94 -14.47 11.91
C ALA A 294 -6.51 -15.41 13.05
N GLU A 295 -5.22 -15.72 13.17
CA GLU A 295 -4.65 -16.53 14.25
C GLU A 295 -4.94 -15.92 15.64
N LEU A 296 -4.68 -14.61 15.81
CA LEU A 296 -4.93 -13.90 17.05
C LEU A 296 -6.42 -13.93 17.49
N ILE A 297 -7.34 -13.70 16.54
CA ILE A 297 -8.80 -13.70 16.82
C ILE A 297 -9.28 -15.11 17.17
N SER A 298 -8.71 -16.14 16.54
CA SER A 298 -9.01 -17.56 16.83
C SER A 298 -8.37 -18.05 18.14
N GLY A 299 -7.59 -17.22 18.82
CA GLY A 299 -6.88 -17.59 20.05
C GLY A 299 -5.62 -18.42 19.81
N GLU A 300 -5.14 -18.48 18.57
CA GLU A 300 -3.92 -19.16 18.19
C GLU A 300 -2.70 -18.23 18.33
N ALA A 301 -1.54 -18.80 18.60
CA ALA A 301 -0.29 -18.03 18.57
C ALA A 301 0.10 -17.76 17.12
N PRO A 302 0.35 -16.48 16.74
CA PRO A 302 0.78 -16.17 15.38
C PRO A 302 2.07 -16.89 14.99
N ALA A 303 2.10 -17.41 13.77
CA ALA A 303 3.25 -18.15 13.26
C ALA A 303 4.48 -17.24 13.03
N MET A 304 4.29 -15.93 12.95
CA MET A 304 5.38 -14.95 12.79
C MET A 304 5.75 -14.32 14.12
N THR A 305 7.05 -14.01 14.30
CA THR A 305 7.52 -13.20 15.42
C THR A 305 7.31 -11.73 15.09
N PHE A 306 6.43 -11.07 15.82
CA PHE A 306 6.12 -9.66 15.69
C PHE A 306 5.66 -9.11 17.04
N ASP A 307 5.88 -7.82 17.29
CA ASP A 307 5.40 -7.14 18.50
C ASP A 307 3.93 -6.71 18.29
N PHE A 308 3.03 -7.69 18.44
CA PHE A 308 1.61 -7.48 18.21
C PHE A 308 1.01 -6.53 19.23
N TYR A 309 0.24 -5.58 18.72
CA TYR A 309 -0.47 -4.60 19.54
C TYR A 309 -1.39 -5.30 20.54
N GLY A 310 -1.20 -5.03 21.85
CA GLY A 310 -1.96 -5.66 22.92
C GLY A 310 -1.74 -7.15 23.13
N TYR A 311 -0.77 -7.78 22.48
CA TYR A 311 -0.43 -9.17 22.67
C TYR A 311 0.97 -9.30 23.29
N GLN A 312 1.08 -10.05 24.38
CA GLN A 312 2.37 -10.44 24.97
C GLN A 312 2.36 -11.97 25.18
N PRO A 313 3.26 -12.72 24.55
CA PRO A 313 3.38 -14.16 24.77
C PRO A 313 3.62 -14.46 26.25
N GLY A 314 2.77 -15.30 26.86
CA GLY A 314 2.93 -15.72 28.25
C GLY A 314 2.41 -14.75 29.32
N ARG A 315 1.87 -13.58 28.98
CA ARG A 315 1.11 -12.72 29.90
C ARG A 315 -0.39 -12.82 29.61
N ARG A 316 -1.22 -12.94 30.67
CA ARG A 316 -2.67 -12.71 30.52
C ARG A 316 -2.86 -11.36 29.85
N GLN A 317 -3.66 -11.31 28.80
CA GLN A 317 -3.93 -10.09 28.04
C GLN A 317 -4.47 -9.00 28.98
N THR A 318 -3.60 -8.13 29.44
CA THR A 318 -4.01 -6.88 30.08
C THR A 318 -4.23 -5.87 28.96
N GLY A 319 -5.38 -5.20 28.97
CA GLY A 319 -5.67 -4.12 28.01
C GLY A 319 -4.52 -3.11 28.00
N LEU A 320 -4.22 -2.59 26.82
CA LEU A 320 -3.15 -1.61 26.63
C LEU A 320 -3.28 -0.43 27.56
N SER A 321 -2.23 -0.19 28.31
CA SER A 321 -2.02 1.16 28.86
C SER A 321 -1.56 2.07 27.72
N ALA A 322 -2.25 3.20 27.57
CA ALA A 322 -1.79 4.27 26.69
C ALA A 322 -0.40 4.74 27.15
N ALA A 323 0.58 4.72 26.26
CA ALA A 323 1.73 5.59 26.30
C ALA A 323 1.53 6.71 25.30
#